data_671c885213871239e82c0fd928113c4f
#
_entry.id   671c885213871239e82c0fd928113c4f
#
_cell.length_a   1.000
_cell.length_b   1.000
_cell.length_c   1.000
_cell.angle_alpha   90.00
_cell.angle_beta   90.00
_cell.angle_gamma   90.00
#
_symmetry.space_group_name_H-M   'P 1'
#
loop_
_entity.id
_entity.type
_entity.pdbx_description
1 polymer ?
#
loop_
_entity_poly.entity_id
_entity_poly.type
_entity_poly.pdbx_seq_one_letter_code
_entity_poly.pdbx_strand_id
1 'polypeptide(L)'
;MNLVIGLLVPFLGTSLGAACVFFMKNGLNRLVQKALLGFASGVMVAASVWSLLIPSIDMSEGMGKFAFLPAAIGFIFGILFLLLMDKIIPHLHMNEDKPEGLPSHLKKTTMLVLAVTLHNLSLIHI
;
A
#
# COMPACT_ATOMS: atom_id res chain seq x y z
N MET A 1 21.63 5.69 14.66
CA MET A 1 21.81 5.93 13.20
C MET A 1 20.41 6.04 12.61
N ASN A 2 19.96 6.96 12.57
CA ASN A 2 19.70 8.22 11.93
C ASN A 2 18.30 8.23 11.38
N LEU A 3 17.37 8.68 12.22
CA LEU A 3 15.98 9.00 11.81
C LEU A 3 15.96 9.77 10.48
N VAL A 4 16.94 10.66 10.29
CA VAL A 4 17.12 11.44 9.05
C VAL A 4 17.38 10.55 7.83
N ILE A 5 18.25 9.54 7.94
CA ILE A 5 18.52 8.61 6.82
C ILE A 5 17.29 7.73 6.56
N GLY A 6 16.63 7.26 7.63
CA GLY A 6 15.41 6.46 7.51
C GLY A 6 14.25 7.20 6.83
N LEU A 7 14.18 8.52 6.95
CA LEU A 7 13.20 9.35 6.26
C LEU A 7 13.64 9.78 4.85
N LEU A 8 14.92 10.11 4.69
CA LEU A 8 15.44 10.60 3.40
C LEU A 8 15.50 9.52 2.33
N VAL A 9 15.87 8.28 2.68
CA VAL A 9 16.02 7.19 1.70
C VAL A 9 14.69 6.86 1.01
N PRO A 10 13.57 6.62 1.73
CA PRO A 10 12.27 6.39 1.10
C PRO A 10 11.78 7.62 0.32
N PHE A 11 11.98 8.82 0.85
CA PHE A 11 11.58 10.06 0.17
C PHE A 11 12.34 10.27 -1.15
N LEU A 12 13.64 10.07 -1.16
CA LEU A 12 14.44 10.15 -2.39
C LEU A 12 14.08 9.04 -3.37
N GLY A 13 13.85 7.81 -2.88
CA GLY A 13 13.43 6.69 -3.73
C GLY A 13 12.10 6.95 -4.44
N THR A 14 11.09 7.42 -3.71
CA THR A 14 9.78 7.75 -4.30
C THR A 14 9.86 8.95 -5.23
N SER A 15 10.63 9.98 -4.88
CA SER A 15 10.81 11.17 -5.71
C SER A 15 11.55 10.85 -7.02
N LEU A 16 12.60 10.03 -6.97
CA LEU A 16 13.32 9.56 -8.15
C LEU A 16 12.44 8.66 -9.02
N GLY A 17 11.67 7.76 -8.41
CA GLY A 17 10.69 6.92 -9.12
C GLY A 17 9.66 7.77 -9.87
N ALA A 18 9.11 8.79 -9.21
CA ALA A 18 8.18 9.73 -9.85
C ALA A 18 8.86 10.54 -10.97
N ALA A 19 10.11 10.96 -10.79
CA ALA A 19 10.86 11.69 -11.80
C ALA A 19 11.10 10.88 -13.08
N CYS A 20 11.18 9.55 -13.00
CA CYS A 20 11.31 8.68 -14.17
C CYS A 20 10.17 8.88 -15.19
N VAL A 21 8.99 9.33 -14.75
CA VAL A 21 7.86 9.63 -15.65
C VAL A 21 8.21 10.72 -16.67
N PHE A 22 9.04 11.70 -16.30
CA PHE A 22 9.45 12.78 -17.21
C PHE A 22 10.31 12.29 -18.38
N PHE A 23 11.01 11.16 -18.21
CA PHE A 23 11.82 10.55 -19.27
C PHE A 23 11.02 9.64 -20.20
N MET A 24 9.76 9.35 -19.84
CA MET A 24 8.91 8.40 -20.56
C MET A 24 7.96 9.13 -21.52
N LYS A 25 8.45 9.38 -22.74
CA LYS A 25 7.66 10.09 -23.77
C LYS A 25 6.49 9.28 -24.36
N ASN A 26 6.53 7.95 -24.33
CA ASN A 26 5.60 7.07 -25.06
C ASN A 26 4.81 6.08 -24.18
N GLY A 27 4.72 6.33 -22.87
CA GLY A 27 4.11 5.39 -21.94
C GLY A 27 4.96 4.13 -21.70
N LEU A 28 4.58 3.34 -20.71
CA LEU A 28 5.25 2.07 -20.40
C LEU A 28 4.79 0.95 -21.32
N ASN A 29 5.74 0.16 -21.81
CA ASN A 29 5.43 -1.11 -22.43
C ASN A 29 4.65 -1.99 -21.42
N ARG A 30 3.59 -2.67 -21.88
CA ARG A 30 2.74 -3.53 -21.04
C ARG A 30 3.53 -4.56 -20.23
N LEU A 31 4.60 -5.11 -20.80
CA LEU A 31 5.45 -6.09 -20.12
C LEU A 31 6.21 -5.46 -18.95
N VAL A 32 6.79 -4.29 -19.16
CA VAL A 32 7.49 -3.51 -18.13
C VAL A 32 6.52 -3.09 -17.03
N GLN A 33 5.32 -2.63 -17.39
CA GLN A 33 4.28 -2.28 -16.42
C GLN A 33 3.90 -3.47 -15.53
N LYS A 34 3.65 -4.65 -16.13
CA LYS A 34 3.36 -5.87 -15.36
C LYS A 34 4.50 -6.30 -14.47
N ALA A 35 5.73 -6.19 -14.95
CA ALA A 35 6.91 -6.54 -14.17
C ALA A 35 7.09 -5.60 -12.96
N LEU A 36 6.92 -4.28 -13.15
CA LEU A 36 6.99 -3.30 -12.07
C LEU A 36 5.86 -3.49 -11.04
N LEU A 37 4.64 -3.77 -11.48
CA LEU A 37 3.52 -4.07 -10.57
C LEU A 37 3.78 -5.35 -9.78
N GLY A 38 4.27 -6.42 -10.43
CA GLY A 38 4.63 -7.66 -9.74
C GLY A 38 5.75 -7.46 -8.74
N PHE A 39 6.78 -6.69 -9.09
CA PHE A 39 7.86 -6.34 -8.18
C PHE A 39 7.35 -5.54 -6.97
N ALA A 40 6.54 -4.51 -7.20
CA ALA A 40 5.96 -3.71 -6.13
C ALA A 40 5.09 -4.55 -5.19
N SER A 41 4.25 -5.43 -5.74
CA SER A 41 3.43 -6.37 -4.95
C SER A 41 4.30 -7.30 -4.12
N GLY A 42 5.38 -7.84 -4.69
CA GLY A 42 6.31 -8.71 -3.99
C GLY A 42 7.01 -8.00 -2.82
N VAL A 43 7.44 -6.75 -3.03
CA VAL A 43 8.03 -5.92 -1.97
C VAL A 43 7.03 -5.65 -0.85
N MET A 44 5.77 -5.34 -1.18
CA MET A 44 4.72 -5.13 -0.17
C MET A 44 4.46 -6.37 0.68
N VAL A 45 4.37 -7.55 0.05
CA VAL A 45 4.20 -8.82 0.78
C VAL A 45 5.42 -9.11 1.66
N ALA A 46 6.62 -8.93 1.14
CA ALA A 46 7.85 -9.11 1.92
C ALA A 46 7.88 -8.16 3.13
N ALA A 47 7.59 -6.89 2.94
CA ALA A 47 7.53 -5.92 4.02
C ALA A 47 6.47 -6.29 5.07
N SER A 48 5.30 -6.75 4.66
CA SER A 48 4.25 -7.20 5.58
C SER A 48 4.70 -8.37 6.45
N VAL A 49 5.41 -9.33 5.87
CA VAL A 49 5.90 -10.49 6.63
C VAL A 49 7.04 -10.11 7.55
N TRP A 50 8.11 -9.50 7.01
CA TRP A 50 9.33 -9.25 7.79
C TRP A 50 9.25 -8.06 8.73
N SER A 51 8.49 -7.03 8.37
CA SER A 51 8.42 -5.81 9.17
C SER A 51 7.22 -5.75 10.12
N LEU A 52 6.18 -6.56 9.89
CA LEU A 52 4.97 -6.52 10.70
C LEU A 52 4.65 -7.87 11.36
N LEU A 53 4.49 -8.95 10.58
CA LEU A 53 4.04 -10.24 11.12
C LEU A 53 5.09 -10.87 12.04
N ILE A 54 6.34 -10.97 11.60
CA ILE A 54 7.41 -11.58 12.41
C ILE A 54 7.62 -10.80 13.72
N PRO A 55 7.82 -9.48 13.72
CA PRO A 55 7.95 -8.72 14.96
C PRO A 55 6.73 -8.82 15.87
N SER A 56 5.52 -8.87 15.30
CA SER A 56 4.29 -9.05 16.09
C SER A 56 4.25 -10.38 16.84
N ILE A 57 4.72 -11.46 16.21
CA ILE A 57 4.81 -12.78 16.82
C ILE A 57 5.90 -12.78 17.90
N ASP A 58 7.06 -12.21 17.62
CA ASP A 58 8.18 -12.11 18.57
C ASP A 58 7.78 -11.30 19.81
N MET A 59 7.06 -10.18 19.65
CA MET A 59 6.54 -9.40 20.78
C MET A 59 5.50 -10.18 21.61
N SER A 60 4.93 -11.23 21.07
CA SER A 60 3.90 -12.06 21.70
C SER A 60 4.45 -13.39 22.25
N GLU A 61 5.76 -13.59 22.29
CA GLU A 61 6.41 -14.84 22.77
C GLU A 61 5.94 -15.28 24.17
N GLY A 62 5.61 -14.33 25.06
CA GLY A 62 5.07 -14.61 26.39
C GLY A 62 3.74 -15.39 26.39
N MET A 63 3.03 -15.45 25.27
CA MET A 63 1.79 -16.21 25.07
C MET A 63 2.05 -17.69 24.68
N GLY A 64 3.28 -18.13 24.56
CA GLY A 64 3.66 -19.50 24.21
C GLY A 64 3.06 -19.94 22.88
N LYS A 65 2.27 -21.02 22.90
CA LYS A 65 1.66 -21.58 21.67
C LYS A 65 0.67 -20.62 20.95
N PHE A 66 0.21 -19.60 21.63
CA PHE A 66 -0.75 -18.62 21.10
C PHE A 66 -0.09 -17.31 20.64
N ALA A 67 1.23 -17.24 20.55
CA ALA A 67 1.97 -16.06 20.12
C ALA A 67 1.56 -15.55 18.72
N PHE A 68 1.06 -16.41 17.84
CA PHE A 68 0.59 -16.03 16.51
C PHE A 68 -0.79 -15.35 16.51
N LEU A 69 -1.55 -15.47 17.60
CA LEU A 69 -2.95 -15.05 17.65
C LEU A 69 -3.15 -13.53 17.47
N PRO A 70 -2.38 -12.65 18.12
CA PRO A 70 -2.49 -11.21 17.91
C PRO A 70 -2.19 -10.81 16.48
N ALA A 71 -1.15 -11.38 15.86
CA ALA A 71 -0.80 -11.14 14.47
C ALA A 71 -1.91 -11.60 13.51
N ALA A 72 -2.47 -12.79 13.72
CA ALA A 72 -3.54 -13.33 12.90
C ALA A 72 -4.83 -12.49 12.99
N ILE A 73 -5.23 -12.12 14.21
CA ILE A 73 -6.40 -11.28 14.44
C ILE A 73 -6.20 -9.90 13.80
N GLY A 74 -5.05 -9.25 14.04
CA GLY A 74 -4.72 -7.96 13.45
C GLY A 74 -4.75 -8.00 11.92
N PHE A 75 -4.21 -9.07 11.32
CA PHE A 75 -4.21 -9.26 9.89
C PHE A 75 -5.63 -9.40 9.30
N ILE A 76 -6.49 -10.20 9.95
CA ILE A 76 -7.90 -10.36 9.55
C ILE A 76 -8.65 -9.03 9.66
N PHE A 77 -8.49 -8.31 10.77
CA PHE A 77 -9.09 -6.98 10.94
C PHE A 77 -8.59 -5.99 9.90
N GLY A 78 -7.30 -6.01 9.56
CA GLY A 78 -6.73 -5.19 8.48
C GLY A 78 -7.38 -5.47 7.13
N ILE A 79 -7.55 -6.74 6.77
CA ILE A 79 -8.22 -7.13 5.52
C ILE A 79 -9.68 -6.64 5.51
N LEU A 80 -10.42 -6.86 6.59
CA LEU A 80 -11.82 -6.42 6.70
C LEU A 80 -11.93 -4.90 6.63
N PHE A 81 -11.02 -4.19 7.28
CA PHE A 81 -10.96 -2.73 7.21
C PHE A 81 -10.69 -2.23 5.78
N LEU A 82 -9.74 -2.83 5.07
CA LEU A 82 -9.45 -2.47 3.68
C LEU A 82 -10.65 -2.77 2.75
N LEU A 83 -11.32 -3.91 2.93
CA LEU A 83 -12.54 -4.24 2.18
C LEU A 83 -13.67 -3.25 2.47
N LEU A 84 -13.79 -2.80 3.71
CA LEU A 84 -14.77 -1.78 4.09
C LEU A 84 -14.44 -0.44 3.42
N MET A 85 -13.17 -0.02 3.46
CA MET A 85 -12.70 1.19 2.80
C MET A 85 -12.91 1.14 1.29
N ASP A 86 -12.65 0.01 0.66
CA ASP A 86 -12.88 -0.23 -0.75
C ASP A 86 -14.35 0.00 -1.16
N LYS A 87 -15.28 -0.41 -0.32
CA LYS A 87 -16.72 -0.17 -0.53
C LYS A 87 -17.18 1.27 -0.26
N ILE A 88 -16.53 1.96 0.69
CA ILE A 88 -16.96 3.30 1.11
C ILE A 88 -16.32 4.37 0.25
N ILE A 89 -15.05 4.22 -0.11
CA ILE A 89 -14.30 5.23 -0.82
C ILE A 89 -14.55 5.08 -2.32
N PRO A 90 -15.10 6.12 -2.99
CA PRO A 90 -15.25 6.08 -4.43
C PRO A 90 -13.88 6.08 -5.09
N HIS A 91 -13.57 5.03 -5.83
CA HIS A 91 -12.32 4.88 -6.56
C HIS A 91 -12.58 4.33 -7.96
N LEU A 92 -11.60 4.45 -8.85
CA LEU A 92 -11.70 4.04 -10.23
C LEU A 92 -10.51 3.19 -10.61
N HIS A 93 -10.77 1.99 -11.10
CA HIS A 93 -9.72 1.15 -11.68
C HIS A 93 -9.24 1.69 -13.03
N MET A 94 -7.97 1.48 -13.37
CA MET A 94 -7.31 2.09 -14.55
C MET A 94 -7.96 1.74 -15.88
N ASN A 95 -8.75 0.66 -15.96
CA ASN A 95 -9.37 0.17 -17.18
C ASN A 95 -10.91 0.24 -17.15
N GLU A 96 -11.51 0.88 -16.16
CA GLU A 96 -12.95 0.98 -16.02
C GLU A 96 -13.44 2.42 -16.07
N ASP A 97 -14.58 2.63 -16.72
CA ASP A 97 -15.19 3.94 -16.88
C ASP A 97 -16.21 4.26 -15.77
N LYS A 98 -16.58 3.24 -14.98
CA LYS A 98 -17.51 3.39 -13.85
C LYS A 98 -16.75 3.33 -12.54
N PRO A 99 -16.94 4.33 -11.64
CA PRO A 99 -16.36 4.28 -10.32
C PRO A 99 -17.02 3.18 -9.48
N GLU A 100 -16.21 2.45 -8.72
CA GLU A 100 -16.67 1.57 -7.65
C GLU A 100 -16.80 2.34 -6.34
N GLY A 101 -17.56 1.81 -5.38
CA GLY A 101 -17.85 2.46 -4.10
C GLY A 101 -19.11 3.32 -4.12
N LEU A 102 -19.21 4.27 -3.20
CA LEU A 102 -20.35 5.18 -3.10
C LEU A 102 -20.41 6.14 -4.29
N PRO A 103 -21.61 6.46 -4.81
CA PRO A 103 -21.75 7.43 -5.90
C PRO A 103 -21.08 8.76 -5.56
N SER A 104 -20.22 9.23 -6.42
CA SER A 104 -19.44 10.45 -6.20
C SER A 104 -19.38 11.27 -7.48
N HIS A 105 -19.51 12.60 -7.34
CA HIS A 105 -19.32 13.58 -8.42
C HIS A 105 -17.86 14.05 -8.54
N LEU A 106 -16.93 13.40 -7.83
CA LEU A 106 -15.52 13.76 -7.85
C LEU A 106 -14.88 13.39 -9.21
N LYS A 107 -13.97 14.23 -9.66
CA LYS A 107 -13.18 13.95 -10.87
C LYS A 107 -12.29 12.72 -10.66
N LYS A 108 -12.05 11.94 -11.73
CA LYS A 108 -11.14 10.78 -11.74
C LYS A 108 -9.84 10.99 -10.96
N THR A 109 -9.17 12.11 -11.23
CA THR A 109 -7.90 12.47 -10.57
C THR A 109 -8.06 12.67 -9.06
N THR A 110 -9.15 13.30 -8.63
CA THR A 110 -9.41 13.54 -7.20
C THR A 110 -9.68 12.24 -6.47
N MET A 111 -10.43 11.30 -7.08
CA MET A 111 -10.67 9.97 -6.51
C MET A 111 -9.38 9.17 -6.37
N LEU A 112 -8.52 9.20 -7.40
CA LEU A 112 -7.22 8.53 -7.36
C LEU A 112 -6.32 9.09 -6.24
N VAL A 113 -6.22 10.42 -6.15
CA VAL A 113 -5.43 11.09 -5.12
C VAL A 113 -5.98 10.75 -3.73
N LEU A 114 -7.29 10.77 -3.55
CA LEU A 114 -7.93 10.41 -2.29
C LEU A 114 -7.63 8.96 -1.89
N ALA A 115 -7.80 8.02 -2.80
CA ALA A 115 -7.53 6.61 -2.55
C ALA A 115 -6.05 6.36 -2.17
N VAL A 116 -5.11 6.93 -2.91
CA VAL A 116 -3.67 6.81 -2.63
C VAL A 116 -3.31 7.48 -1.31
N THR A 117 -3.87 8.65 -1.01
CA THR A 117 -3.62 9.37 0.25
C THR A 117 -4.11 8.57 1.46
N LEU A 118 -5.31 8.01 1.39
CA LEU A 118 -5.87 7.20 2.46
C LEU A 118 -5.09 5.90 2.66
N HIS A 119 -4.66 5.26 1.57
CA HIS A 119 -3.79 4.09 1.63
C HIS A 119 -2.47 4.41 2.35
N ASN A 120 -1.83 5.52 2.00
CA ASN A 120 -0.58 5.95 2.64
C ASN A 120 -0.78 6.42 4.09
N LEU A 121 -1.90 7.07 4.40
CA LEU A 121 -2.21 7.49 5.76
C LEU A 121 -2.38 6.29 6.71
N SER A 122 -2.96 5.20 6.22
CA SER A 122 -3.08 3.95 6.97
C SER A 122 -1.71 3.36 7.36
N LEU A 123 -0.67 3.57 6.55
CA LEU A 123 0.68 3.07 6.80
C LEU A 123 1.45 3.91 7.85
N ILE A 124 1.08 5.15 8.10
CA ILE A 124 1.76 6.02 9.07
C ILE A 124 1.49 5.56 10.52
N HIS A 125 0.39 4.86 10.77
CA HIS A 125 -0.02 4.43 12.11
C HIS A 125 0.54 3.05 12.53
N ILE A 126 1.27 2.40 11.65
CA ILE A 126 1.93 1.12 11.90
C ILE A 126 3.42 1.38 12.19
#